data_3b3e71f786c554f70b05c3b98d42089d
#
_entry.id   3b3e71f786c554f70b05c3b98d42089d
#
_cell.length_a   1.000
_cell.length_b   1.000
_cell.length_c   1.000
_cell.angle_alpha   90.00
_cell.angle_beta   90.00
_cell.angle_gamma   90.00
#
_symmetry.space_group_name_H-M   'P 1'
#
loop_
_entity.id
_entity.type
_entity.pdbx_description
1 polymer ?
#
loop_
_entity_poly.entity_id
_entity_poly.type
_entity_poly.pdbx_seq_one_letter_code
_entity_poly.pdbx_strand_id
1 'polypeptide(L)'
;MSVEISLRAARVRYGPLEALHCVDLPVPPATVTVLLGRNGSGRTTVLRALAGTVPLSAGRVVWRGADVTRLPAHRRARRGLCFVPDRRALYATLTVAENLALGARGRDLTPALDAYPELRPLLPRRAGTLSGGEQRMLALSRALLTPARVVLVDEPVLGMAPAVAGRAYRLLCGLCDRHGTAVVVAEQRPPAGLPGGTLAHELRRGTLSFSGELAEFTSRAAGEPQPPSGRVRDRGE
;
A
#
# COMPACT_ATOMS: atom_id res chain seq x y z
N MET A 1 -16.03 -2.16 16.30
CA MET A 1 -14.99 -2.82 15.48
C MET A 1 -13.64 -2.62 16.14
N SER A 2 -12.83 -3.68 16.26
CA SER A 2 -11.43 -3.55 16.72
C SER A 2 -10.61 -2.84 15.64
N VAL A 3 -9.63 -2.01 16.05
CA VAL A 3 -8.73 -1.28 15.14
C VAL A 3 -7.32 -1.78 15.37
N GLU A 4 -6.67 -2.28 14.32
CA GLU A 4 -5.27 -2.72 14.40
C GLU A 4 -4.34 -1.50 14.44
N ILE A 5 -4.44 -0.60 13.47
CA ILE A 5 -3.67 0.65 13.43
C ILE A 5 -4.53 1.80 12.94
N SER A 6 -4.29 3.02 13.39
CA SER A 6 -5.03 4.20 12.92
C SER A 6 -4.19 5.46 12.91
N LEU A 7 -4.55 6.38 12.01
CA LEU A 7 -4.26 7.79 12.15
C LEU A 7 -5.39 8.48 12.92
N ARG A 8 -5.06 9.42 13.80
CA ARG A 8 -6.04 10.25 14.52
C ARG A 8 -5.65 11.72 14.41
N ALA A 9 -6.54 12.50 13.80
CA ALA A 9 -6.37 13.92 13.51
C ALA A 9 -4.98 14.21 12.88
N ALA A 10 -4.51 13.32 12.00
CA ALA A 10 -3.15 13.32 11.50
C ALA A 10 -2.90 14.46 10.50
N ARG A 11 -1.87 15.25 10.76
CA ARG A 11 -1.37 16.27 9.85
C ARG A 11 0.07 15.97 9.47
N VAL A 12 0.41 16.18 8.20
CA VAL A 12 1.78 16.03 7.70
C VAL A 12 2.13 17.24 6.85
N ARG A 13 3.32 17.79 7.06
CA ARG A 13 3.85 18.90 6.28
C ARG A 13 5.19 18.55 5.65
N TYR A 14 5.41 18.99 4.43
CA TYR A 14 6.69 18.97 3.72
C TYR A 14 7.11 20.41 3.46
N GLY A 15 7.92 20.98 4.37
CA GLY A 15 8.21 22.40 4.37
C GLY A 15 6.92 23.22 4.53
N PRO A 16 6.62 24.17 3.62
CA PRO A 16 5.41 25.00 3.68
C PRO A 16 4.15 24.23 3.26
N LEU A 17 4.28 23.13 2.51
CA LEU A 17 3.15 22.36 1.98
C LEU A 17 2.58 21.44 3.07
N GLU A 18 1.31 21.60 3.40
CA GLU A 18 0.57 20.61 4.19
C GLU A 18 -0.02 19.55 3.26
N ALA A 19 0.40 18.30 3.45
CA ALA A 19 0.02 17.17 2.60
C ALA A 19 -1.13 16.34 3.18
N LEU A 20 -1.33 16.38 4.51
CA LEU A 20 -2.49 15.79 5.18
C LEU A 20 -3.11 16.82 6.13
N HIS A 21 -4.43 16.95 6.07
CA HIS A 21 -5.22 17.93 6.80
C HIS A 21 -6.18 17.21 7.76
N CYS A 22 -5.73 16.90 8.99
CA CYS A 22 -6.56 16.32 10.05
C CYS A 22 -7.24 14.99 9.63
N VAL A 23 -6.44 14.01 9.18
CA VAL A 23 -6.94 12.72 8.68
C VAL A 23 -7.17 11.76 9.84
N ASP A 24 -8.39 11.20 9.91
CA ASP A 24 -8.78 10.09 10.78
C ASP A 24 -8.97 8.82 9.92
N LEU A 25 -8.08 7.84 10.08
CA LEU A 25 -8.09 6.61 9.28
C LEU A 25 -7.99 5.39 10.19
N PRO A 26 -9.09 4.70 10.48
CA PRO A 26 -9.05 3.40 11.14
C PRO A 26 -8.70 2.29 10.15
N VAL A 27 -7.84 1.37 10.54
CA VAL A 27 -7.48 0.16 9.78
C VAL A 27 -7.81 -1.05 10.67
N PRO A 28 -8.85 -1.83 10.37
CA PRO A 28 -9.19 -3.04 11.12
C PRO A 28 -8.19 -4.19 10.86
N PRO A 29 -8.06 -5.15 11.79
CA PRO A 29 -7.32 -6.39 11.53
C PRO A 29 -8.05 -7.26 10.51
N ALA A 30 -7.33 -8.20 9.89
CA ALA A 30 -7.86 -9.19 8.96
C ALA A 30 -8.72 -8.60 7.81
N THR A 31 -8.40 -7.39 7.39
CA THR A 31 -9.21 -6.65 6.40
C THR A 31 -8.31 -5.97 5.38
N VAL A 32 -8.78 -5.93 4.13
CA VAL A 32 -8.16 -5.09 3.10
C VAL A 32 -8.79 -3.70 3.16
N THR A 33 -7.96 -2.69 3.31
CA THR A 33 -8.34 -1.27 3.25
C THR A 33 -7.71 -0.65 2.01
N VAL A 34 -8.52 -0.04 1.15
CA VAL A 34 -8.06 0.62 -0.07
C VAL A 34 -8.07 2.13 0.14
N LEU A 35 -6.91 2.76 -0.04
CA LEU A 35 -6.79 4.22 -0.08
C LEU A 35 -6.89 4.66 -1.54
N LEU A 36 -7.97 5.33 -1.90
CA LEU A 36 -8.24 5.80 -3.25
C LEU A 36 -7.92 7.29 -3.40
N GLY A 37 -7.62 7.70 -4.62
CA GLY A 37 -7.43 9.11 -4.94
C GLY A 37 -6.45 9.32 -6.09
N ARG A 38 -6.45 10.52 -6.67
CA ARG A 38 -5.55 10.92 -7.76
C ARG A 38 -4.12 11.13 -7.25
N ASN A 39 -3.16 11.24 -8.16
CA ASN A 39 -1.78 11.63 -7.83
C ASN A 39 -1.78 12.94 -7.06
N GLY A 40 -0.97 13.01 -5.99
CA GLY A 40 -0.93 14.18 -5.09
C GLY A 40 -2.07 14.26 -4.08
N SER A 41 -2.98 13.28 -4.01
CA SER A 41 -4.10 13.30 -3.04
C SER A 41 -3.68 13.11 -1.58
N GLY A 42 -2.47 12.57 -1.32
CA GLY A 42 -1.96 12.29 0.03
C GLY A 42 -1.87 10.81 0.40
N ARG A 43 -2.29 9.85 -0.48
CA ARG A 43 -2.26 8.40 -0.22
C ARG A 43 -0.90 7.90 0.27
N THR A 44 0.17 8.16 -0.50
CA THR A 44 1.54 7.80 -0.13
C THR A 44 1.94 8.41 1.21
N THR A 45 1.51 9.64 1.50
CA THR A 45 1.80 10.31 2.78
C THR A 45 1.10 9.62 3.94
N VAL A 46 -0.14 9.15 3.76
CA VAL A 46 -0.86 8.32 4.74
C VAL A 46 -0.06 7.04 5.05
N LEU A 47 0.34 6.30 4.01
CA LEU A 47 1.14 5.07 4.21
C LEU A 47 2.47 5.36 4.91
N ARG A 48 3.17 6.44 4.53
CA ARG A 48 4.43 6.85 5.15
C ARG A 48 4.25 7.27 6.61
N ALA A 49 3.16 7.94 6.94
CA ALA A 49 2.81 8.31 8.32
C ALA A 49 2.55 7.07 9.19
N LEU A 50 1.75 6.10 8.69
CA LEU A 50 1.52 4.82 9.34
C LEU A 50 2.82 4.03 9.51
N ALA A 51 3.69 4.01 8.49
CA ALA A 51 4.98 3.33 8.54
C ALA A 51 6.02 4.03 9.44
N GLY A 52 5.81 5.30 9.79
CA GLY A 52 6.77 6.11 10.58
C GLY A 52 8.00 6.55 9.79
N THR A 53 7.88 6.63 8.45
CA THR A 53 8.92 7.15 7.55
C THR A 53 8.79 8.64 7.29
N VAL A 54 7.67 9.25 7.70
CA VAL A 54 7.44 10.68 7.76
C VAL A 54 6.87 11.04 9.13
N PRO A 55 7.33 12.11 9.80
CA PRO A 55 6.76 12.55 11.07
C PRO A 55 5.41 13.24 10.84
N LEU A 56 4.52 13.11 11.83
CA LEU A 56 3.33 13.94 11.91
C LEU A 56 3.70 15.34 12.41
N SER A 57 3.09 16.39 11.84
CA SER A 57 3.15 17.76 12.38
C SER A 57 2.11 17.97 13.49
N ALA A 58 1.01 17.19 13.47
CA ALA A 58 0.01 17.13 14.54
C ALA A 58 -0.77 15.80 14.45
N GLY A 59 -1.53 15.48 15.50
CA GLY A 59 -2.26 14.21 15.59
C GLY A 59 -1.38 13.07 16.07
N ARG A 60 -1.86 11.82 15.89
CA ARG A 60 -1.16 10.63 16.39
C ARG A 60 -1.40 9.39 15.53
N VAL A 61 -0.45 8.45 15.64
CA VAL A 61 -0.58 7.06 15.14
C VAL A 61 -0.84 6.17 16.34
N VAL A 62 -1.95 5.46 16.33
CA VAL A 62 -2.29 4.50 17.39
C VAL A 62 -2.26 3.09 16.81
N TRP A 63 -1.50 2.18 17.43
CA TRP A 63 -1.39 0.78 17.03
C TRP A 63 -1.78 -0.11 18.19
N ARG A 64 -2.87 -0.88 18.05
CA ARG A 64 -3.44 -1.75 19.10
C ARG A 64 -3.61 -1.01 20.44
N GLY A 65 -4.16 0.20 20.37
CA GLY A 65 -4.39 1.05 21.53
C GLY A 65 -3.18 1.84 22.03
N ALA A 66 -1.96 1.48 21.63
CA ALA A 66 -0.75 2.19 22.03
C ALA A 66 -0.42 3.35 21.06
N ASP A 67 -0.03 4.51 21.61
CA ASP A 67 0.50 5.61 20.81
C ASP A 67 1.91 5.25 20.33
N VAL A 68 2.06 5.19 18.99
CA VAL A 68 3.33 4.90 18.31
C VAL A 68 3.83 6.07 17.47
N THR A 69 3.29 7.27 17.67
CA THR A 69 3.57 8.46 16.87
C THR A 69 5.07 8.73 16.77
N ARG A 70 5.78 8.68 17.89
CA ARG A 70 7.23 8.93 17.96
C ARG A 70 8.09 7.68 17.73
N LEU A 71 7.45 6.51 17.49
CA LEU A 71 8.18 5.28 17.23
C LEU A 71 8.73 5.27 15.79
N PRO A 72 10.05 5.19 15.59
CA PRO A 72 10.65 5.24 14.27
C PRO A 72 10.32 3.99 13.45
N ALA A 73 10.37 4.11 12.12
CA ALA A 73 9.96 3.08 11.16
C ALA A 73 10.60 1.70 11.43
N HIS A 74 11.91 1.64 11.74
CA HIS A 74 12.59 0.37 12.02
C HIS A 74 12.04 -0.35 13.26
N ARG A 75 11.57 0.39 14.28
CA ARG A 75 10.93 -0.22 15.46
C ARG A 75 9.51 -0.67 15.16
N ARG A 76 8.76 0.06 14.29
CA ARG A 76 7.45 -0.41 13.79
C ARG A 76 7.62 -1.68 12.96
N ALA A 77 8.65 -1.75 12.11
CA ALA A 77 8.96 -2.96 11.34
C ALA A 77 9.29 -4.17 12.25
N ARG A 78 10.02 -3.97 13.36
CA ARG A 78 10.27 -5.04 14.34
C ARG A 78 9.02 -5.52 15.06
N ARG A 79 8.00 -4.68 15.17
CA ARG A 79 6.68 -5.02 15.75
C ARG A 79 5.74 -5.69 14.76
N GLY A 80 6.14 -5.86 13.50
CA GLY A 80 5.37 -6.53 12.46
C GLY A 80 4.63 -5.58 11.51
N LEU A 81 5.18 -4.37 11.24
CA LEU A 81 4.71 -3.53 10.15
C LEU A 81 5.62 -3.72 8.94
N CYS A 82 5.05 -4.11 7.80
CA CYS A 82 5.74 -4.18 6.51
C CYS A 82 5.23 -3.04 5.61
N PHE A 83 6.14 -2.26 5.07
CA PHE A 83 5.82 -1.21 4.10
C PHE A 83 6.52 -1.46 2.77
N VAL A 84 5.75 -1.55 1.70
CA VAL A 84 6.19 -1.67 0.30
C VAL A 84 5.88 -0.34 -0.39
N PRO A 85 6.86 0.57 -0.51
CA PRO A 85 6.67 1.83 -1.22
C PRO A 85 6.55 1.62 -2.74
N ASP A 86 6.05 2.63 -3.45
CA ASP A 86 5.99 2.67 -4.92
C ASP A 86 7.38 2.60 -5.56
N ARG A 87 8.36 3.24 -4.94
CA ARG A 87 9.75 3.34 -5.40
C ARG A 87 10.71 2.91 -4.30
N ARG A 88 11.90 2.45 -4.70
CA ARG A 88 12.99 2.06 -3.80
C ARG A 88 12.59 0.98 -2.79
N ALA A 89 11.69 0.08 -3.19
CA ALA A 89 11.26 -1.05 -2.36
C ALA A 89 12.35 -2.14 -2.23
N LEU A 90 13.36 -2.12 -3.10
CA LEU A 90 14.38 -3.15 -3.25
C LEU A 90 15.80 -2.59 -3.06
N TYR A 91 16.71 -3.49 -2.70
CA TYR A 91 18.14 -3.23 -2.72
C TYR A 91 18.67 -3.57 -4.12
N ALA A 92 18.85 -2.55 -4.96
CA ALA A 92 19.16 -2.69 -6.39
C ALA A 92 20.48 -3.43 -6.67
N THR A 93 21.45 -3.33 -5.78
CA THR A 93 22.76 -3.97 -5.87
C THR A 93 22.75 -5.45 -5.48
N LEU A 94 21.78 -5.87 -4.69
CA LEU A 94 21.59 -7.25 -4.27
C LEU A 94 20.85 -8.05 -5.36
N THR A 95 21.11 -9.36 -5.40
CA THR A 95 20.38 -10.30 -6.25
C THR A 95 18.91 -10.45 -5.81
N VAL A 96 18.10 -11.06 -6.66
CA VAL A 96 16.72 -11.45 -6.33
C VAL A 96 16.70 -12.36 -5.11
N ALA A 97 17.57 -13.38 -5.09
CA ALA A 97 17.68 -14.31 -3.97
C ALA A 97 18.01 -13.60 -2.65
N GLU A 98 18.99 -12.72 -2.66
CA GLU A 98 19.39 -11.93 -1.47
C GLU A 98 18.28 -10.99 -1.01
N ASN A 99 17.57 -10.34 -1.94
CA ASN A 99 16.42 -9.51 -1.60
C ASN A 99 15.30 -10.33 -0.93
N LEU A 100 15.00 -11.54 -1.41
CA LEU A 100 14.02 -12.43 -0.81
C LEU A 100 14.49 -12.90 0.58
N ALA A 101 15.75 -13.28 0.74
CA ALA A 101 16.32 -13.73 2.00
C ALA A 101 16.18 -12.69 3.12
N LEU A 102 16.33 -11.39 2.79
CA LEU A 102 16.09 -10.30 3.75
C LEU A 102 14.65 -10.25 4.27
N GLY A 103 13.67 -10.56 3.40
CA GLY A 103 12.25 -10.66 3.78
C GLY A 103 11.96 -11.91 4.61
N ALA A 104 12.54 -13.02 4.20
CA ALA A 104 12.32 -14.33 4.81
C ALA A 104 12.93 -14.49 6.21
N ARG A 105 13.95 -13.70 6.55
CA ARG A 105 14.67 -13.79 7.84
C ARG A 105 15.13 -15.22 8.16
N GLY A 106 15.72 -15.92 7.18
CA GLY A 106 16.17 -17.31 7.30
C GLY A 106 15.07 -18.36 7.14
N ARG A 107 13.86 -17.97 6.74
CA ARG A 107 12.77 -18.90 6.42
C ARG A 107 12.82 -19.34 4.97
N ASP A 108 11.98 -20.35 4.65
CA ASP A 108 11.80 -20.84 3.30
C ASP A 108 11.32 -19.75 2.32
N LEU A 109 11.90 -19.72 1.12
CA LEU A 109 11.54 -18.80 0.04
C LEU A 109 10.40 -19.36 -0.84
N THR A 110 10.05 -20.63 -0.67
CA THR A 110 9.03 -21.33 -1.48
C THR A 110 7.72 -20.55 -1.59
N PRO A 111 7.14 -19.98 -0.50
CA PRO A 111 5.90 -19.23 -0.60
C PRO A 111 5.95 -18.03 -1.57
N ALA A 112 7.09 -17.35 -1.65
CA ALA A 112 7.29 -16.24 -2.58
C ALA A 112 7.48 -16.71 -4.02
N LEU A 113 8.22 -17.82 -4.20
CA LEU A 113 8.51 -18.38 -5.51
C LEU A 113 7.32 -19.15 -6.10
N ASP A 114 6.41 -19.64 -5.28
CA ASP A 114 5.13 -20.22 -5.72
C ASP A 114 4.12 -19.10 -6.06
N ALA A 115 4.16 -18.01 -5.31
CA ALA A 115 3.36 -16.82 -5.62
C ALA A 115 3.75 -16.18 -6.96
N TYR A 116 5.05 -16.13 -7.25
CA TYR A 116 5.62 -15.58 -8.48
C TYR A 116 6.71 -16.51 -9.05
N PRO A 117 6.32 -17.62 -9.76
CA PRO A 117 7.28 -18.55 -10.37
C PRO A 117 8.25 -17.88 -11.35
N GLU A 118 7.82 -16.76 -11.93
CA GLU A 118 8.63 -15.92 -12.83
C GLU A 118 9.94 -15.42 -12.20
N LEU A 119 10.01 -15.37 -10.87
CA LEU A 119 11.22 -14.98 -10.16
C LEU A 119 12.27 -16.09 -10.07
N ARG A 120 11.91 -17.38 -10.27
CA ARG A 120 12.84 -18.51 -10.16
C ARG A 120 14.07 -18.38 -11.08
N PRO A 121 13.90 -18.14 -12.41
CA PRO A 121 15.04 -17.95 -13.30
C PRO A 121 15.82 -16.66 -13.04
N LEU A 122 15.25 -15.72 -12.30
CA LEU A 122 15.84 -14.42 -12.03
C LEU A 122 16.62 -14.37 -10.71
N LEU A 123 16.63 -15.44 -9.91
CA LEU A 123 17.26 -15.48 -8.58
C LEU A 123 18.72 -14.99 -8.58
N PRO A 124 19.60 -15.31 -9.54
CA PRO A 124 20.97 -14.83 -9.56
C PRO A 124 21.12 -13.39 -10.09
N ARG A 125 20.09 -12.80 -10.69
CA ARG A 125 20.14 -11.46 -11.27
C ARG A 125 20.08 -10.38 -10.19
N ARG A 126 20.76 -9.25 -10.41
CA ARG A 126 20.66 -8.07 -9.53
C ARG A 126 19.26 -7.43 -9.68
N ALA A 127 18.63 -7.07 -8.57
CA ALA A 127 17.29 -6.49 -8.57
C ALA A 127 17.20 -5.18 -9.38
N GLY A 128 18.27 -4.40 -9.46
CA GLY A 128 18.33 -3.19 -10.26
C GLY A 128 18.29 -3.40 -11.77
N THR A 129 18.50 -4.64 -12.27
CA THR A 129 18.46 -4.98 -13.71
C THR A 129 17.12 -5.56 -14.15
N LEU A 130 16.18 -5.70 -13.22
CA LEU A 130 14.85 -6.21 -13.49
C LEU A 130 13.95 -5.15 -14.14
N SER A 131 12.97 -5.58 -14.94
CA SER A 131 11.89 -4.72 -15.39
C SER A 131 11.07 -4.18 -14.22
N GLY A 132 10.32 -3.10 -14.42
CA GLY A 132 9.45 -2.53 -13.36
C GLY A 132 8.46 -3.54 -12.79
N GLY A 133 7.84 -4.36 -13.64
CA GLY A 133 6.93 -5.42 -13.20
C GLY A 133 7.62 -6.52 -12.39
N GLU A 134 8.81 -6.97 -12.80
CA GLU A 134 9.61 -7.95 -12.05
C GLU A 134 10.07 -7.39 -10.69
N GLN A 135 10.49 -6.11 -10.66
CA GLN A 135 10.83 -5.43 -9.40
C GLN A 135 9.62 -5.38 -8.47
N ARG A 136 8.43 -5.15 -9.01
CA ARG A 136 7.20 -5.11 -8.23
C ARG A 136 6.82 -6.48 -7.68
N MET A 137 6.91 -7.55 -8.50
CA MET A 137 6.73 -8.92 -8.04
C MET A 137 7.70 -9.26 -6.90
N LEU A 138 8.98 -8.90 -7.05
CA LEU A 138 9.98 -9.13 -6.01
C LEU A 138 9.68 -8.36 -4.72
N ALA A 139 9.23 -7.11 -4.81
CA ALA A 139 8.87 -6.29 -3.64
C ALA A 139 7.68 -6.88 -2.89
N LEU A 140 6.64 -7.33 -3.59
CA LEU A 140 5.48 -8.00 -3.00
C LEU A 140 5.86 -9.36 -2.41
N SER A 141 6.71 -10.14 -3.07
CA SER A 141 7.23 -11.40 -2.56
C SER A 141 7.92 -11.25 -1.21
N ARG A 142 8.69 -10.17 -1.02
CA ARG A 142 9.30 -9.85 0.28
C ARG A 142 8.24 -9.59 1.36
N ALA A 143 7.15 -8.91 1.01
CA ALA A 143 6.06 -8.68 1.96
C ALA A 143 5.37 -9.99 2.36
N LEU A 144 5.19 -10.93 1.42
CA LEU A 144 4.62 -12.26 1.69
C LEU A 144 5.49 -13.10 2.65
N LEU A 145 6.82 -12.96 2.55
CA LEU A 145 7.77 -13.68 3.41
C LEU A 145 7.92 -13.03 4.79
N THR A 146 7.54 -11.76 4.94
CA THR A 146 7.68 -11.05 6.20
C THR A 146 6.50 -11.36 7.12
N PRO A 147 6.74 -11.86 8.34
CA PRO A 147 5.66 -12.05 9.32
C PRO A 147 5.16 -10.68 9.79
N ALA A 148 4.10 -10.22 9.17
CA ALA A 148 3.56 -8.88 9.42
C ALA A 148 2.12 -8.92 9.96
N ARG A 149 1.84 -8.06 10.95
CA ARG A 149 0.48 -7.76 11.43
C ARG A 149 -0.18 -6.69 10.58
N VAL A 150 0.63 -5.78 10.01
CA VAL A 150 0.18 -4.70 9.14
C VAL A 150 1.06 -4.69 7.90
N VAL A 151 0.45 -4.77 6.73
CA VAL A 151 1.10 -4.64 5.43
C VAL A 151 0.57 -3.40 4.72
N LEU A 152 1.45 -2.47 4.42
CA LEU A 152 1.15 -1.24 3.70
C LEU A 152 1.78 -1.34 2.32
N VAL A 153 1.01 -1.17 1.25
CA VAL A 153 1.51 -1.26 -0.14
C VAL A 153 1.06 -0.05 -0.94
N ASP A 154 2.01 0.66 -1.49
CA ASP A 154 1.76 1.81 -2.36
C ASP A 154 1.79 1.35 -3.81
N GLU A 155 0.68 1.51 -4.53
CA GLU A 155 0.47 1.12 -5.92
C GLU A 155 0.94 -0.32 -6.25
N PRO A 156 0.34 -1.36 -5.62
CA PRO A 156 0.81 -2.76 -5.69
C PRO A 156 0.97 -3.32 -7.11
N VAL A 157 0.20 -2.83 -8.08
CA VAL A 157 0.15 -3.41 -9.43
C VAL A 157 0.69 -2.49 -10.53
N LEU A 158 1.29 -1.36 -10.16
CA LEU A 158 1.83 -0.41 -11.14
C LEU A 158 2.86 -1.09 -12.05
N GLY A 159 2.62 -1.01 -13.36
CA GLY A 159 3.51 -1.59 -14.38
C GLY A 159 3.40 -3.10 -14.56
N MET A 160 2.42 -3.76 -13.94
CA MET A 160 2.15 -5.19 -14.12
C MET A 160 1.13 -5.46 -15.22
N ALA A 161 1.27 -6.62 -15.88
CA ALA A 161 0.23 -7.15 -16.77
C ALA A 161 -1.04 -7.49 -15.97
N PRO A 162 -2.26 -7.36 -16.53
CA PRO A 162 -3.51 -7.57 -15.82
C PRO A 162 -3.62 -8.92 -15.08
N ALA A 163 -3.14 -10.00 -15.68
CA ALA A 163 -3.16 -11.33 -15.05
C ALA A 163 -2.30 -11.40 -13.79
N VAL A 164 -1.13 -10.74 -13.78
CA VAL A 164 -0.22 -10.66 -12.64
C VAL A 164 -0.79 -9.73 -11.58
N ALA A 165 -1.42 -8.64 -11.98
CA ALA A 165 -2.10 -7.70 -11.09
C ALA A 165 -3.20 -8.40 -10.26
N GLY A 166 -4.06 -9.19 -10.91
CA GLY A 166 -5.08 -9.97 -10.21
C GLY A 166 -4.49 -10.98 -9.21
N ARG A 167 -3.32 -11.56 -9.53
CA ARG A 167 -2.59 -12.44 -8.61
C ARG A 167 -2.10 -11.69 -7.38
N ALA A 168 -1.55 -10.47 -7.56
CA ALA A 168 -1.08 -9.64 -6.46
C ALA A 168 -2.19 -9.38 -5.43
N TYR A 169 -3.39 -9.01 -5.85
CA TYR A 169 -4.50 -8.78 -4.93
C TYR A 169 -4.94 -10.06 -4.22
N ARG A 170 -5.05 -11.20 -4.93
CA ARG A 170 -5.36 -12.49 -4.27
C ARG A 170 -4.34 -12.84 -3.18
N LEU A 171 -3.06 -12.59 -3.41
CA LEU A 171 -2.00 -12.84 -2.44
C LEU A 171 -2.13 -11.91 -1.22
N LEU A 172 -2.43 -10.63 -1.42
CA LEU A 172 -2.64 -9.66 -0.34
C LEU A 172 -3.89 -10.00 0.49
N CYS A 173 -5.01 -10.38 -0.15
CA CYS A 173 -6.20 -10.89 0.53
C CYS A 173 -5.88 -12.14 1.36
N GLY A 174 -5.12 -13.08 0.80
CA GLY A 174 -4.71 -14.29 1.51
C GLY A 174 -3.88 -14.03 2.77
N LEU A 175 -3.24 -12.86 2.93
CA LEU A 175 -2.61 -12.46 4.19
C LEU A 175 -3.65 -12.13 5.28
N CYS A 176 -4.76 -11.51 4.89
CA CYS A 176 -5.87 -11.23 5.79
C CYS A 176 -6.47 -12.54 6.32
N ASP A 177 -6.80 -13.45 5.41
CA ASP A 177 -7.51 -14.70 5.72
C ASP A 177 -6.66 -15.65 6.58
N ARG A 178 -5.39 -15.84 6.20
CA ARG A 178 -4.52 -16.86 6.83
C ARG A 178 -3.82 -16.37 8.08
N HIS A 179 -3.54 -15.09 8.19
CA HIS A 179 -2.68 -14.54 9.25
C HIS A 179 -3.35 -13.43 10.06
N GLY A 180 -4.58 -13.06 9.75
CA GLY A 180 -5.26 -11.94 10.41
C GLY A 180 -4.58 -10.59 10.15
N THR A 181 -3.76 -10.51 9.10
CA THR A 181 -3.01 -9.30 8.75
C THR A 181 -3.94 -8.18 8.32
N ALA A 182 -3.74 -6.97 8.81
CA ALA A 182 -4.36 -5.78 8.28
C ALA A 182 -3.59 -5.33 7.02
N VAL A 183 -4.24 -5.26 5.87
CA VAL A 183 -3.62 -4.86 4.60
C VAL A 183 -4.16 -3.50 4.17
N VAL A 184 -3.27 -2.55 3.90
CA VAL A 184 -3.64 -1.24 3.33
C VAL A 184 -2.97 -1.10 1.98
N VAL A 185 -3.75 -0.89 0.93
CA VAL A 185 -3.26 -0.63 -0.42
C VAL A 185 -3.64 0.78 -0.86
N ALA A 186 -2.71 1.50 -1.48
CA ALA A 186 -2.99 2.80 -2.07
C ALA A 186 -3.09 2.66 -3.59
N GLU A 187 -4.23 3.09 -4.16
CA GLU A 187 -4.53 2.95 -5.59
C GLU A 187 -5.18 4.22 -6.16
N GLN A 188 -4.99 4.45 -7.46
CA GLN A 188 -5.64 5.57 -8.13
C GLN A 188 -7.11 5.27 -8.45
N ARG A 189 -7.42 4.00 -8.68
CA ARG A 189 -8.76 3.49 -9.05
C ARG A 189 -9.09 2.27 -8.21
N PRO A 190 -10.39 2.01 -7.98
CA PRO A 190 -10.79 0.80 -7.29
C PRO A 190 -10.25 -0.45 -7.99
N PRO A 191 -9.51 -1.32 -7.29
CA PRO A 191 -9.09 -2.60 -7.86
C PRO A 191 -10.29 -3.54 -8.01
N ALA A 192 -10.31 -4.30 -9.12
CA ALA A 192 -11.31 -5.33 -9.34
C ALA A 192 -10.99 -6.61 -8.56
N GLY A 193 -12.03 -7.38 -8.20
CA GLY A 193 -11.89 -8.71 -7.63
C GLY A 193 -11.46 -8.76 -6.16
N LEU A 194 -11.60 -7.67 -5.43
CA LEU A 194 -11.46 -7.69 -3.97
C LEU A 194 -12.71 -8.28 -3.30
N PRO A 195 -12.54 -8.95 -2.13
CA PRO A 195 -13.65 -9.59 -1.41
C PRO A 195 -14.63 -8.55 -0.86
N GLY A 196 -15.86 -8.99 -0.59
CA GLY A 196 -16.84 -8.21 0.20
C GLY A 196 -16.26 -7.84 1.57
N GLY A 197 -16.71 -6.71 2.13
CA GLY A 197 -16.17 -6.18 3.38
C GLY A 197 -14.83 -5.45 3.24
N THR A 198 -14.28 -5.32 2.01
CA THR A 198 -13.15 -4.44 1.75
C THR A 198 -13.54 -2.99 2.03
N LEU A 199 -12.73 -2.29 2.83
CA LEU A 199 -12.95 -0.87 3.13
C LEU A 199 -12.29 0.02 2.08
N ALA A 200 -12.92 1.14 1.80
CA ALA A 200 -12.39 2.18 0.93
C ALA A 200 -12.39 3.54 1.64
N HIS A 201 -11.28 4.25 1.49
CA HIS A 201 -11.15 5.63 1.92
C HIS A 201 -10.64 6.46 0.75
N GLU A 202 -11.39 7.44 0.31
CA GLU A 202 -10.94 8.34 -0.75
C GLU A 202 -10.27 9.58 -0.15
N LEU A 203 -9.07 9.87 -0.63
CA LEU A 203 -8.36 11.09 -0.33
C LEU A 203 -8.46 12.09 -1.48
N ARG A 204 -8.84 13.31 -1.14
CA ARG A 204 -8.81 14.47 -2.05
C ARG A 204 -8.04 15.61 -1.37
N ARG A 205 -6.93 16.05 -1.97
CA ARG A 205 -6.10 17.15 -1.46
C ARG A 205 -5.79 17.04 0.05
N GLY A 206 -5.37 15.85 0.49
CA GLY A 206 -4.96 15.63 1.89
C GLY A 206 -6.08 15.47 2.91
N THR A 207 -7.34 15.42 2.49
CA THR A 207 -8.51 15.14 3.35
C THR A 207 -9.23 13.88 2.91
N LEU A 208 -9.95 13.22 3.82
CA LEU A 208 -10.85 12.12 3.48
C LEU A 208 -12.16 12.69 2.94
N SER A 209 -12.54 12.28 1.73
CA SER A 209 -13.81 12.64 1.08
C SER A 209 -14.85 11.52 1.13
N PHE A 210 -14.39 10.27 1.37
CA PHE A 210 -15.24 9.09 1.54
C PHE A 210 -14.58 8.12 2.52
N SER A 211 -15.41 7.44 3.30
CA SER A 211 -15.05 6.31 4.16
C SER A 211 -16.21 5.34 4.26
N GLY A 212 -16.05 4.10 3.81
CA GLY A 212 -17.11 3.09 3.79
C GLY A 212 -16.64 1.79 3.14
N GLU A 213 -17.56 0.96 2.70
CA GLU A 213 -17.22 -0.23 1.93
C GLU A 213 -16.87 0.11 0.48
N LEU A 214 -15.95 -0.67 -0.11
CA LEU A 214 -15.53 -0.49 -1.51
C LEU A 214 -16.72 -0.64 -2.48
N ALA A 215 -17.66 -1.53 -2.19
CA ALA A 215 -18.88 -1.71 -2.99
C ALA A 215 -19.73 -0.45 -3.03
N GLU A 216 -19.90 0.23 -1.90
CA GLU A 216 -20.61 1.50 -1.79
C GLU A 216 -19.91 2.61 -2.60
N PHE A 217 -18.58 2.69 -2.49
CA PHE A 217 -17.80 3.64 -3.26
C PHE A 217 -17.97 3.43 -4.78
N THR A 218 -17.91 2.18 -5.25
CA THR A 218 -18.02 1.86 -6.69
C THR A 218 -19.43 2.15 -7.22
N SER A 219 -20.47 1.87 -6.44
CA SER A 219 -21.86 2.18 -6.81
C SER A 219 -22.09 3.69 -6.92
N ARG A 220 -21.54 4.46 -5.99
CA ARG A 220 -21.61 5.93 -6.01
C ARG A 220 -20.87 6.53 -7.22
N ALA A 221 -19.67 6.02 -7.51
CA ALA A 221 -18.88 6.49 -8.65
C ALA A 221 -19.50 6.17 -10.01
N ALA A 222 -20.29 5.10 -10.11
CA ALA A 222 -21.05 4.73 -11.30
C ALA A 222 -22.29 5.62 -11.54
N GLY A 223 -22.84 6.23 -10.47
CA GLY A 223 -24.00 7.13 -10.54
C GLY A 223 -23.66 8.61 -10.73
N GLU A 224 -22.40 9.02 -10.58
CA GLU A 224 -21.98 10.40 -10.86
C GLU A 224 -21.66 10.57 -12.36
N PRO A 225 -22.28 11.53 -13.08
CA PRO A 225 -21.92 11.83 -14.46
C PRO A 225 -20.45 12.29 -14.53
N GLN A 226 -19.65 11.65 -15.39
CA GLN A 226 -18.27 12.07 -15.62
C GLN A 226 -18.25 13.52 -16.11
N PRO A 227 -17.45 14.42 -15.53
CA PRO A 227 -17.26 15.75 -16.09
C PRO A 227 -16.68 15.59 -17.51
N PRO A 228 -17.14 16.40 -18.50
CA PRO A 228 -16.71 16.29 -19.87
C PRO A 228 -15.18 16.40 -19.95
N SER A 229 -14.56 15.45 -20.60
CA SER A 229 -13.14 15.47 -20.92
C SER A 229 -12.84 16.77 -21.69
N GLY A 230 -12.15 17.71 -21.04
CA GLY A 230 -11.79 18.98 -21.65
C GLY A 230 -11.00 18.73 -22.93
N ARG A 231 -11.62 18.97 -24.07
CA ARG A 231 -10.92 19.10 -25.34
C ARG A 231 -9.93 20.26 -25.17
N VAL A 232 -8.66 19.93 -25.21
CA VAL A 232 -7.60 20.92 -25.46
C VAL A 232 -7.98 21.60 -26.79
N ARG A 233 -8.43 22.83 -26.74
CA ARG A 233 -8.57 23.67 -27.95
C ARG A 233 -7.15 23.97 -28.38
N ASP A 234 -6.79 23.31 -29.46
CA ASP A 234 -5.68 23.72 -30.33
C ASP A 234 -5.94 25.16 -30.75
N ARG A 235 -5.16 26.10 -30.25
CA ARG A 235 -5.09 27.44 -30.76
C ARG A 235 -3.95 27.45 -31.77
N GLY A 236 -4.27 27.08 -33.03
CA GLY A 236 -3.51 27.54 -34.14
C GLY A 236 -3.81 29.02 -34.33
N GLU A 237 -2.80 29.80 -34.33
CA GLU A 237 -2.39 30.90 -35.20
C GLU A 237 -1.24 31.65 -34.53
#